data_11782a09fa7189c48b11df00dc86029d
#
_entry.id   11782a09fa7189c48b11df00dc86029d
#
_cell.length_a   1.000
_cell.length_b   1.000
_cell.length_c   1.000
_cell.angle_alpha   90.00
_cell.angle_beta   90.00
_cell.angle_gamma   90.00
#
_symmetry.space_group_name_H-M   'P 1'
#
loop_
_entity.id
_entity.type
_entity.pdbx_description
1 polymer ?
#
loop_
_entity_poly.entity_id
_entity_poly.type
_entity_poly.pdbx_seq_one_letter_code
_entity_poly.pdbx_strand_id
1 'polypeptide(L)'
;MKISTKGRYALRMLIDLAERQNDGYVALKDIAERQGVSKKYLEQIIPMLNNSGILRANRGSQGGYRLAKPAKEYTVGEILRLTEGSLAPVACLEHQPIECERSAECVTLPVWQGLYKVVCDYLDSITLQDIIDKQRERSGSDYVV
;
A
#
# COMPACT_ATOMS: atom_id res chain seq x y z
N MET A 1 9.37 -11.51 8.56
CA MET A 1 8.46 -10.68 7.75
C MET A 1 7.73 -9.70 8.64
N LYS A 2 7.79 -8.44 8.32
CA LYS A 2 7.14 -7.39 9.09
C LYS A 2 6.84 -6.21 8.16
N ILE A 3 5.60 -5.76 8.18
CA ILE A 3 5.22 -4.57 7.39
C ILE A 3 5.63 -3.32 8.16
N SER A 4 6.40 -2.45 7.51
CA SER A 4 6.93 -1.25 8.13
C SER A 4 5.84 -0.21 8.42
N THR A 5 6.16 0.74 9.28
CA THR A 5 5.32 1.93 9.52
C THR A 5 5.12 2.71 8.22
N LYS A 6 6.17 2.82 7.40
CA LYS A 6 6.12 3.47 6.09
C LYS A 6 5.05 2.82 5.18
N GLY A 7 5.04 1.49 5.10
CA GLY A 7 4.05 0.76 4.30
C GLY A 7 2.63 0.97 4.81
N ARG A 8 2.43 0.87 6.11
CA ARG A 8 1.11 1.07 6.73
C ARG A 8 0.59 2.49 6.50
N TYR A 9 1.44 3.49 6.64
CA TYR A 9 1.03 4.89 6.45
C TYR A 9 0.85 5.24 4.98
N ALA A 10 1.63 4.64 4.08
CA ALA A 10 1.40 4.79 2.65
C ALA A 10 -0.01 4.30 2.26
N LEU A 11 -0.40 3.14 2.76
CA LEU A 11 -1.76 2.62 2.52
C LEU A 11 -2.84 3.55 3.07
N ARG A 12 -2.67 4.05 4.29
CA ARG A 12 -3.64 4.98 4.90
C ARG A 12 -3.77 6.26 4.10
N MET A 13 -2.65 6.81 3.62
CA MET A 13 -2.64 8.00 2.77
C MET A 13 -3.37 7.74 1.45
N LEU A 14 -3.09 6.62 0.79
CA LEU A 14 -3.70 6.30 -0.50
C LEU A 14 -5.20 6.03 -0.37
N ILE A 15 -5.64 5.44 0.72
CA ILE A 15 -7.06 5.25 1.00
C ILE A 15 -7.76 6.59 1.24
N ASP A 16 -7.12 7.50 1.96
CA ASP A 16 -7.62 8.86 2.14
C ASP A 16 -7.85 9.56 0.80
N LEU A 17 -6.87 9.46 -0.09
CA LEU A 17 -6.99 10.02 -1.45
C LEU A 17 -8.05 9.29 -2.28
N ALA A 18 -8.17 7.99 -2.13
CA ALA A 18 -9.14 7.18 -2.86
C ALA A 18 -10.58 7.57 -2.48
N GLU A 19 -10.82 7.83 -1.20
CA GLU A 19 -12.12 8.29 -0.72
C GLU A 19 -12.51 9.67 -1.28
N ARG A 20 -11.52 10.44 -1.71
CA ARG A 20 -11.70 11.82 -2.20
C ARG A 20 -11.37 11.97 -3.68
N GLN A 21 -11.51 10.91 -4.47
CA GLN A 21 -11.18 10.94 -5.90
C GLN A 21 -11.93 12.02 -6.68
N ASN A 22 -13.15 12.33 -6.26
CA ASN A 22 -14.00 13.32 -6.94
C ASN A 22 -13.76 14.76 -6.47
N ASP A 23 -12.90 14.94 -5.47
CA ASP A 23 -12.63 16.26 -4.86
C ASP A 23 -11.44 16.99 -5.51
N GLY A 24 -10.85 16.41 -6.56
CA GLY A 24 -9.67 16.96 -7.22
C GLY A 24 -8.40 16.66 -6.43
N TYR A 25 -7.52 17.65 -6.32
CA TYR A 25 -6.26 17.51 -5.59
C TYR A 25 -6.49 17.77 -4.11
N VAL A 26 -5.91 16.93 -3.26
CA VAL A 26 -6.04 16.99 -1.81
C VAL A 26 -4.74 17.46 -1.19
N ALA A 27 -4.79 18.49 -0.36
CA ALA A 27 -3.60 19.04 0.30
C ALA A 27 -3.02 18.03 1.29
N LEU A 28 -1.70 17.90 1.30
CA LEU A 28 -0.99 16.96 2.18
C LEU A 28 -1.27 17.23 3.66
N LYS A 29 -1.39 18.50 4.04
CA LYS A 29 -1.69 18.87 5.42
C LYS A 29 -3.06 18.33 5.89
N ASP A 30 -4.03 18.28 4.98
CA ASP A 30 -5.37 17.78 5.30
C ASP A 30 -5.36 16.27 5.48
N ILE A 31 -4.58 15.56 4.65
CA ILE A 31 -4.36 14.12 4.79
C ILE A 31 -3.69 13.81 6.14
N ALA A 32 -2.62 14.56 6.44
CA ALA A 32 -1.88 14.41 7.69
C ALA A 32 -2.78 14.58 8.91
N GLU A 33 -3.61 15.59 8.89
CA GLU A 33 -4.56 15.90 9.97
C GLU A 33 -5.59 14.78 10.15
N ARG A 34 -6.24 14.34 9.06
CA ARG A 34 -7.23 13.27 9.11
C ARG A 34 -6.64 11.94 9.56
N GLN A 35 -5.40 11.64 9.14
CA GLN A 35 -4.76 10.38 9.47
C GLN A 35 -3.98 10.40 10.79
N GLY A 36 -3.87 11.56 11.41
CA GLY A 36 -3.10 11.68 12.65
C GLY A 36 -1.62 11.38 12.48
N VAL A 37 -1.04 11.75 11.33
CA VAL A 37 0.36 11.50 10.98
C VAL A 37 1.02 12.84 10.68
N SER A 38 2.30 12.99 11.01
CA SER A 38 2.99 14.24 10.71
C SER A 38 3.08 14.47 9.20
N LYS A 39 2.89 15.71 8.78
CA LYS A 39 3.06 16.12 7.39
C LYS A 39 4.47 15.79 6.89
N LYS A 40 5.47 16.05 7.74
CA LYS A 40 6.88 15.78 7.44
C LYS A 40 7.13 14.29 7.14
N TYR A 41 6.46 13.40 7.85
CA TYR A 41 6.58 11.96 7.62
C TYR A 41 5.96 11.59 6.26
N LEU A 42 4.80 12.14 5.94
CA LEU A 42 4.16 11.89 4.64
C LEU A 42 5.02 12.44 3.49
N GLU A 43 5.70 13.56 3.68
CA GLU A 43 6.64 14.12 2.70
C GLU A 43 7.79 13.16 2.37
N GLN A 44 8.15 12.28 3.28
CA GLN A 44 9.18 11.25 3.04
C GLN A 44 8.66 10.09 2.21
N ILE A 45 7.35 9.83 2.24
CA ILE A 45 6.72 8.74 1.49
C ILE A 45 6.38 9.17 0.05
N ILE A 46 6.03 10.43 -0.14
CA ILE A 46 5.57 11.00 -1.41
C ILE A 46 6.52 10.72 -2.59
N PRO A 47 7.85 10.95 -2.49
CA PRO A 47 8.72 10.74 -3.65
C PRO A 47 8.65 9.33 -4.23
N MET A 48 8.55 8.33 -3.38
CA MET A 48 8.44 6.95 -3.81
C MET A 48 7.13 6.70 -4.57
N LEU A 49 6.02 7.22 -4.07
CA LEU A 49 4.72 7.08 -4.71
C LEU A 49 4.63 7.89 -6.00
N ASN A 50 5.22 9.09 -6.04
CA ASN A 50 5.30 9.90 -7.25
C ASN A 50 6.13 9.21 -8.34
N ASN A 51 7.30 8.71 -7.97
CA ASN A 51 8.20 8.06 -8.91
C ASN A 51 7.61 6.79 -9.52
N SER A 52 6.74 6.12 -8.80
CA SER A 52 6.04 4.92 -9.29
C SER A 52 4.84 5.23 -10.18
N GLY A 53 4.43 6.51 -10.27
CA GLY A 53 3.29 6.92 -11.07
C GLY A 53 1.93 6.71 -10.41
N ILE A 54 1.88 6.37 -9.13
CA ILE A 54 0.62 6.17 -8.39
C ILE A 54 -0.06 7.51 -8.09
N LEU A 55 0.71 8.55 -7.86
CA LEU A 55 0.20 9.88 -7.54
C LEU A 55 0.33 10.84 -8.72
N ARG A 56 -0.61 11.76 -8.80
CA ARG A 56 -0.47 13.01 -9.55
C ARG A 56 -0.38 14.14 -8.56
N ALA A 57 0.49 15.11 -8.85
CA ALA A 57 0.70 16.28 -7.99
C ALA A 57 0.35 17.54 -8.75
N ASN A 58 -0.15 18.54 -8.02
CA ASN A 58 -0.38 19.88 -8.54
C ASN A 58 0.22 20.88 -7.55
N ARG A 59 0.92 21.87 -8.05
CA ARG A 59 1.55 22.92 -7.24
C ARG A 59 0.63 24.15 -7.14
N GLY A 60 0.84 24.94 -6.09
CA GLY A 60 0.12 26.19 -5.88
C GLY A 60 -0.80 26.16 -4.66
N SER A 61 -1.57 27.23 -4.47
CA SER A 61 -2.45 27.41 -3.30
C SER A 61 -3.59 26.41 -3.22
N GLN A 62 -3.98 25.83 -4.36
CA GLN A 62 -4.98 24.75 -4.44
C GLN A 62 -4.36 23.44 -4.87
N GLY A 63 -3.06 23.31 -4.64
CA GLY A 63 -2.29 22.14 -4.98
C GLY A 63 -2.47 21.02 -3.98
N GLY A 64 -1.94 19.86 -4.34
CA GLY A 64 -1.98 18.68 -3.52
C GLY A 64 -1.72 17.44 -4.35
N TYR A 65 -2.33 16.34 -3.94
CA TYR A 65 -2.14 15.03 -4.55
C TYR A 65 -3.47 14.38 -4.87
N ARG A 66 -3.44 13.50 -5.86
CA ARG A 66 -4.56 12.61 -6.17
C ARG A 66 -4.03 11.32 -6.77
N LEU A 67 -4.83 10.28 -6.75
CA LEU A 67 -4.49 9.03 -7.41
C LEU A 67 -4.48 9.22 -8.93
N ALA A 68 -3.50 8.60 -9.61
CA ALA A 68 -3.40 8.64 -11.06
C ALA A 68 -4.48 7.80 -11.74
N LYS A 69 -4.94 6.73 -11.08
CA LYS A 69 -5.95 5.80 -11.57
C LYS A 69 -7.03 5.57 -10.49
N PRO A 70 -8.19 5.01 -10.88
CA PRO A 70 -9.21 4.64 -9.89
C PRO A 70 -8.71 3.67 -8.84
N ALA A 71 -9.26 3.76 -7.63
CA ALA A 71 -8.87 2.93 -6.48
C ALA A 71 -8.96 1.42 -6.75
N LYS A 72 -9.89 1.00 -7.60
CA LYS A 72 -10.07 -0.42 -7.98
C LYS A 72 -8.89 -1.00 -8.79
N GLU A 73 -8.03 -0.14 -9.32
CA GLU A 73 -6.88 -0.55 -10.14
C GLU A 73 -5.59 -0.69 -9.33
N TYR A 74 -5.62 -0.43 -8.03
CA TYR A 74 -4.46 -0.58 -7.15
C TYR A 74 -4.72 -1.66 -6.11
N THR A 75 -3.79 -2.61 -5.99
CA THR A 75 -3.86 -3.63 -4.94
C THR A 75 -2.97 -3.27 -3.76
N VAL A 76 -3.29 -3.82 -2.60
CA VAL A 76 -2.46 -3.68 -1.40
C VAL A 76 -1.06 -4.24 -1.66
N GLY A 77 -0.98 -5.37 -2.39
CA GLY A 77 0.30 -5.99 -2.74
C GLY A 77 1.21 -5.05 -3.53
N GLU A 78 0.67 -4.39 -4.57
CA GLU A 78 1.42 -3.39 -5.35
C GLU A 78 2.03 -2.31 -4.46
N ILE A 79 1.21 -1.74 -3.58
CA ILE A 79 1.65 -0.65 -2.70
C ILE A 79 2.73 -1.11 -1.74
N LEU A 80 2.54 -2.27 -1.12
CA LEU A 80 3.51 -2.79 -0.15
C LEU A 80 4.84 -3.19 -0.80
N ARG A 81 4.83 -3.67 -2.04
CA ARG A 81 6.08 -3.95 -2.76
C ARG A 81 6.89 -2.69 -2.99
N LEU A 82 6.24 -1.56 -3.22
CA LEU A 82 6.92 -0.28 -3.36
C LEU A 82 7.57 0.16 -2.03
N THR A 83 6.85 -0.01 -0.93
CA THR A 83 7.34 0.47 0.36
C THR A 83 8.35 -0.46 1.02
N GLU A 84 8.19 -1.76 0.84
CA GLU A 84 9.01 -2.78 1.50
C GLU A 84 10.12 -3.32 0.61
N GLY A 85 10.04 -3.07 -0.70
CA GLY A 85 10.95 -3.64 -1.69
C GLY A 85 10.62 -5.09 -2.01
N SER A 86 10.46 -5.93 -1.00
CA SER A 86 10.08 -7.33 -1.16
C SER A 86 9.08 -7.73 -0.09
N LEU A 87 8.16 -8.62 -0.45
CA LEU A 87 7.21 -9.24 0.49
C LEU A 87 7.66 -10.63 0.90
N ALA A 88 8.87 -11.05 0.49
CA ALA A 88 9.39 -12.37 0.81
C ALA A 88 9.54 -12.56 2.32
N PRO A 89 9.06 -13.68 2.86
CA PRO A 89 9.16 -13.96 4.30
C PRO A 89 10.58 -14.31 4.75
N VAL A 90 11.44 -14.72 3.83
CA VAL A 90 12.84 -15.09 4.09
C VAL A 90 13.74 -14.53 2.98
N ALA A 91 15.00 -14.26 3.32
CA ALA A 91 15.96 -13.64 2.41
C ALA A 91 16.21 -14.47 1.14
N CYS A 92 16.20 -15.78 1.24
CA CYS A 92 16.45 -16.65 0.07
C CYS A 92 15.38 -16.55 -1.02
N LEU A 93 14.22 -15.97 -0.74
CA LEU A 93 13.15 -15.76 -1.72
C LEU A 93 13.07 -14.32 -2.26
N GLU A 94 13.97 -13.44 -1.83
CA GLU A 94 13.97 -12.05 -2.28
C GLU A 94 14.38 -11.87 -3.74
N HIS A 95 15.12 -12.84 -4.29
CA HIS A 95 15.65 -12.79 -5.66
C HIS A 95 15.23 -14.01 -6.47
N GLN A 96 15.07 -13.83 -7.78
CA GLN A 96 14.82 -14.88 -8.73
C GLN A 96 15.93 -14.82 -9.81
N PRO A 97 16.69 -15.91 -10.05
CA PRO A 97 16.58 -17.23 -9.38
C PRO A 97 17.04 -17.19 -7.92
N ILE A 98 16.68 -18.25 -7.17
CA ILE A 98 17.08 -18.39 -5.77
C ILE A 98 18.60 -18.54 -5.71
N GLU A 99 19.28 -17.65 -4.96
CA GLU A 99 20.74 -17.59 -4.89
C GLU A 99 21.34 -18.49 -3.80
N CYS A 100 20.55 -19.07 -2.93
CA CYS A 100 21.02 -19.91 -1.84
C CYS A 100 21.61 -21.22 -2.38
N GLU A 101 22.85 -21.53 -2.02
CA GLU A 101 23.56 -22.73 -2.44
C GLU A 101 22.87 -24.02 -1.97
N ARG A 102 22.12 -23.94 -0.88
CA ARG A 102 21.39 -25.08 -0.30
C ARG A 102 19.98 -25.27 -0.86
N SER A 103 19.57 -24.44 -1.81
CA SER A 103 18.17 -24.42 -2.29
C SER A 103 17.70 -25.79 -2.80
N ALA A 104 18.57 -26.54 -3.47
CA ALA A 104 18.25 -27.88 -4.02
C ALA A 104 18.01 -28.94 -2.95
N GLU A 105 18.60 -28.75 -1.77
CA GLU A 105 18.56 -29.72 -0.66
C GLU A 105 17.79 -29.21 0.55
N CYS A 106 17.30 -27.96 0.51
CA CYS A 106 16.66 -27.31 1.64
C CYS A 106 15.26 -27.89 1.88
N VAL A 107 15.12 -28.63 2.97
CA VAL A 107 13.87 -29.30 3.32
C VAL A 107 12.77 -28.33 3.76
N THR A 108 13.13 -27.12 4.20
CA THR A 108 12.16 -26.10 4.65
C THR A 108 11.81 -25.10 3.56
N LEU A 109 12.54 -25.03 2.46
CA LEU A 109 12.26 -24.09 1.37
C LEU A 109 10.81 -24.15 0.88
N PRO A 110 10.20 -25.33 0.66
CA PRO A 110 8.80 -25.40 0.23
C PRO A 110 7.82 -24.73 1.20
N VAL A 111 8.11 -24.75 2.49
CA VAL A 111 7.28 -24.08 3.51
C VAL A 111 7.28 -22.57 3.26
N TRP A 112 8.46 -21.99 3.05
CA TRP A 112 8.60 -20.54 2.83
C TRP A 112 8.04 -20.12 1.48
N GLN A 113 8.20 -20.94 0.47
CA GLN A 113 7.60 -20.71 -0.84
C GLN A 113 6.07 -20.70 -0.75
N GLY A 114 5.49 -21.64 -0.01
CA GLY A 114 4.05 -21.69 0.23
C GLY A 114 3.54 -20.47 0.98
N LEU A 115 4.26 -20.07 2.04
CA LEU A 115 3.92 -18.87 2.80
C LEU A 115 3.99 -17.63 1.92
N TYR A 116 5.03 -17.48 1.13
CA TYR A 116 5.19 -16.35 0.21
C TYR A 116 4.03 -16.27 -0.77
N LYS A 117 3.66 -17.42 -1.34
CA LYS A 117 2.53 -17.48 -2.27
C LYS A 117 1.22 -17.03 -1.61
N VAL A 118 0.93 -17.51 -0.41
CA VAL A 118 -0.27 -17.13 0.32
C VAL A 118 -0.29 -15.63 0.61
N VAL A 119 0.84 -15.07 1.05
CA VAL A 119 0.97 -13.63 1.33
C VAL A 119 0.71 -12.81 0.07
N CYS A 120 1.37 -13.17 -1.04
CA CYS A 120 1.19 -12.45 -2.30
C CYS A 120 -0.24 -12.57 -2.84
N ASP A 121 -0.79 -13.77 -2.88
CA ASP A 121 -2.16 -13.99 -3.37
C ASP A 121 -3.18 -13.21 -2.54
N TYR A 122 -3.02 -13.20 -1.22
CA TYR A 122 -3.91 -12.46 -0.34
C TYR A 122 -3.83 -10.95 -0.59
N LEU A 123 -2.63 -10.39 -0.55
CA LEU A 123 -2.43 -8.95 -0.71
C LEU A 123 -2.78 -8.45 -2.12
N ASP A 124 -2.56 -9.27 -3.13
CA ASP A 124 -2.90 -8.93 -4.52
C ASP A 124 -4.41 -9.08 -4.80
N SER A 125 -5.15 -9.76 -3.95
CA SER A 125 -6.60 -9.90 -4.07
C SER A 125 -7.39 -8.72 -3.51
N ILE A 126 -6.74 -7.82 -2.77
CA ILE A 126 -7.40 -6.70 -2.09
C ILE A 126 -7.03 -5.41 -2.81
N THR A 127 -8.04 -4.70 -3.32
CA THR A 127 -7.85 -3.37 -3.92
C THR A 127 -8.09 -2.28 -2.88
N LEU A 128 -7.65 -1.05 -3.18
CA LEU A 128 -7.97 0.10 -2.34
C LEU A 128 -9.49 0.31 -2.28
N GLN A 129 -10.19 0.04 -3.39
CA GLN A 129 -11.65 0.14 -3.41
C GLN A 129 -12.31 -0.87 -2.47
N ASP A 130 -11.80 -2.09 -2.40
CA ASP A 130 -12.32 -3.12 -1.48
C ASP A 130 -12.26 -2.66 -0.03
N ILE A 131 -11.18 -1.98 0.35
CA ILE A 131 -11.00 -1.46 1.71
C ILE A 131 -12.03 -0.37 2.00
N ILE A 132 -12.24 0.54 1.04
CA ILE A 132 -13.22 1.61 1.17
C ILE A 132 -14.63 1.03 1.30
N ASP A 133 -14.96 0.05 0.47
CA ASP A 133 -16.27 -0.60 0.49
C ASP A 133 -16.55 -1.28 1.84
N LYS A 134 -15.56 -1.98 2.37
CA LYS A 134 -15.66 -2.60 3.70
C LYS A 134 -15.83 -1.56 4.81
N GLN A 135 -15.14 -0.45 4.72
CA GLN A 135 -15.27 0.64 5.68
C GLN A 135 -16.69 1.22 5.66
N ARG A 136 -17.26 1.41 4.47
CA ARG A 136 -18.63 1.90 4.30
C ARG A 136 -19.66 0.93 4.86
N GLU A 137 -19.48 -0.37 4.64
CA GLU A 137 -20.33 -1.42 5.21
C GLU A 137 -20.32 -1.39 6.74
N ARG A 138 -19.14 -1.25 7.35
CA ARG A 138 -19.00 -1.15 8.80
C ARG A 138 -19.71 0.10 9.36
N SER A 139 -19.53 1.24 8.70
CA SER A 139 -20.19 2.50 9.10
C SER A 139 -21.71 2.40 8.95
N GLY A 140 -22.20 1.74 7.90
CA GLY A 140 -23.62 1.48 7.70
C GLY A 140 -24.22 0.56 8.77
N SER A 141 -23.48 -0.45 9.18
CA SER A 141 -23.90 -1.39 10.24
C SER A 141 -24.01 -0.72 11.60
N ASP A 142 -23.18 0.29 11.86
CA ASP A 142 -23.21 1.04 13.11
C ASP A 142 -24.45 1.91 13.24
N TYR A 143 -25.13 2.20 12.14
CA TYR A 143 -26.37 3.01 12.12
C TYR A 143 -27.64 2.16 12.15
N VAL A 144 -27.52 0.85 11.99
CA VAL A 144 -28.66 -0.08 12.05
C VAL A 144 -28.75 -0.66 13.47
N VAL A 145 -29.45 0.03 14.30
CA VAL A 145 -29.71 -0.46 15.66
C VAL A 145 -31.07 -1.12 15.71
#